data_be878827ab148fb7d63cb289fd7b3f4f
#
_entry.id   be878827ab148fb7d63cb289fd7b3f4f
#
_cell.length_a   1.000
_cell.length_b   1.000
_cell.length_c   1.000
_cell.angle_alpha   90.00
_cell.angle_beta   90.00
_cell.angle_gamma   90.00
#
_symmetry.space_group_name_H-M   'P 1'
#
loop_
_entity.id
_entity.type
_entity.pdbx_description
1 polymer ?
#
loop_
_entity_poly.entity_id
_entity_poly.type
_entity_poly.pdbx_seq_one_letter_code
_entity_poly.pdbx_strand_id
1 'polypeptide(L)'
;MSKNSRLVFLPLGGTGEIGMNMNLYGYGNEIDDMKWLIVDVGITFGDDTTPGVDVILPDHEFIKERKENLQGIIITHAHEDHVGGLAYLWPDLKCPIYATAFTASIIRLKFEERGINIEDKLNIVDLSSEIQIKPFDIKFQTLTHSIPEPNSLFIKTKLGTIYHTGDWKIDNNPIVGESIDFNKLKENSEEILAMVCDSTNVLTSGRSGSESTVRGNLAGVIKKLKNRVFVTSFASNVARLETIAAAAKESGRSLVVLGRSMHRMISVARQNGILKDIDVILSEKDAAKKKKHEVLYLCTGSQGEPRGAMMRISNQDFPHIDIDQDDCVIFSSKI
;
A
#
# COMPACT_ATOMS: atom_id res chain seq x y z
N MET A 1 14.68 -13.49 35.01
CA MET A 1 13.77 -14.00 33.94
C MET A 1 12.78 -14.93 34.61
N SER A 2 11.47 -14.70 34.48
CA SER A 2 10.53 -15.76 34.87
C SER A 2 10.78 -16.93 33.91
N LYS A 3 10.94 -18.14 34.44
CA LYS A 3 11.28 -19.35 33.66
C LYS A 3 10.26 -19.75 32.60
N ASN A 4 9.16 -19.01 32.42
CA ASN A 4 7.99 -19.39 31.63
C ASN A 4 7.54 -18.33 30.58
N SER A 5 8.36 -17.29 30.30
CA SER A 5 7.97 -16.31 29.26
C SER A 5 7.95 -16.93 27.89
N ARG A 6 6.93 -16.62 27.10
CA ARG A 6 6.69 -17.07 25.73
C ARG A 6 6.61 -15.89 24.79
N LEU A 7 7.04 -16.08 23.56
CA LEU A 7 6.81 -15.21 22.42
C LEU A 7 5.87 -15.96 21.47
N VAL A 8 4.74 -15.36 21.15
CA VAL A 8 3.66 -16.00 20.37
C VAL A 8 3.42 -15.18 19.11
N PHE A 9 3.25 -15.86 17.99
CA PHE A 9 2.74 -15.30 16.75
C PHE A 9 1.35 -15.87 16.48
N LEU A 10 0.37 -14.99 16.24
CA LEU A 10 -1.02 -15.35 15.97
C LEU A 10 -1.53 -14.51 14.77
N PRO A 11 -1.58 -15.06 13.57
CA PRO A 11 -2.22 -14.38 12.44
C PRO A 11 -3.75 -14.51 12.56
N LEU A 12 -4.45 -13.38 12.42
CA LEU A 12 -5.92 -13.34 12.32
C LEU A 12 -6.40 -13.18 10.87
N GLY A 13 -5.47 -12.88 9.95
CA GLY A 13 -5.69 -12.80 8.52
C GLY A 13 -4.36 -12.70 7.76
N GLY A 14 -4.38 -12.87 6.43
CA GLY A 14 -3.22 -12.77 5.55
C GLY A 14 -2.35 -14.03 5.49
N THR A 15 -2.73 -15.13 6.12
CA THR A 15 -1.96 -16.38 6.10
C THR A 15 -2.66 -17.43 5.25
N GLY A 16 -2.00 -17.84 4.15
CA GLY A 16 -2.58 -18.76 3.16
C GLY A 16 -3.57 -18.07 2.21
N GLU A 17 -3.61 -16.76 2.20
CA GLU A 17 -4.46 -15.91 1.36
C GLU A 17 -3.73 -14.61 1.02
N ILE A 18 -4.27 -13.83 0.07
CA ILE A 18 -3.85 -12.46 -0.22
C ILE A 18 -4.95 -11.54 0.30
N GLY A 19 -4.59 -10.63 1.21
CA GLY A 19 -5.54 -9.68 1.77
C GLY A 19 -5.66 -9.75 3.28
N MET A 20 -6.42 -8.87 3.85
CA MET A 20 -6.78 -8.68 5.26
C MET A 20 -5.70 -9.05 6.28
N ASN A 21 -4.46 -8.60 6.02
CA ASN A 21 -3.33 -8.85 6.91
C ASN A 21 -3.62 -8.33 8.32
N MET A 22 -3.54 -9.19 9.33
CA MET A 22 -3.62 -8.83 10.74
C MET A 22 -2.81 -9.83 11.56
N ASN A 23 -1.61 -9.40 11.96
CA ASN A 23 -0.64 -10.27 12.61
C ASN A 23 -0.39 -9.83 14.05
N LEU A 24 -0.61 -10.71 15.00
CA LEU A 24 -0.43 -10.45 16.43
C LEU A 24 0.87 -11.06 16.95
N TYR A 25 1.58 -10.29 17.76
CA TYR A 25 2.76 -10.72 18.50
C TYR A 25 2.49 -10.59 20.00
N GLY A 26 2.53 -11.70 20.71
CA GLY A 26 2.28 -11.76 22.16
C GLY A 26 3.55 -12.08 22.94
N TYR A 27 3.83 -11.34 24.01
CA TYR A 27 4.93 -11.61 24.93
C TYR A 27 4.45 -11.65 26.37
N GLY A 28 4.71 -12.76 27.05
CA GLY A 28 4.29 -12.95 28.44
C GLY A 28 4.32 -14.41 28.86
N ASN A 29 3.72 -14.73 30.00
CA ASN A 29 3.68 -16.09 30.54
C ASN A 29 2.39 -16.82 30.13
N GLU A 30 1.24 -16.26 30.46
CA GLU A 30 -0.08 -16.81 30.12
C GLU A 30 -0.76 -15.92 29.09
N ILE A 31 -1.57 -16.52 28.20
CA ILE A 31 -2.17 -15.84 27.05
C ILE A 31 -2.99 -14.61 27.44
N ASP A 32 -3.71 -14.69 28.56
CA ASP A 32 -4.57 -13.61 29.03
C ASP A 32 -3.79 -12.43 29.63
N ASP A 33 -2.55 -12.68 30.09
CA ASP A 33 -1.66 -11.66 30.67
C ASP A 33 -0.60 -11.15 29.67
N MET A 34 -0.51 -11.76 28.47
CA MET A 34 0.45 -11.36 27.44
C MET A 34 0.21 -9.93 27.00
N LYS A 35 1.30 -9.20 26.79
CA LYS A 35 1.27 -7.93 26.07
C LYS A 35 1.28 -8.20 24.58
N TRP A 36 0.35 -7.58 23.87
CA TRP A 36 0.11 -7.80 22.45
C TRP A 36 0.49 -6.59 21.60
N LEU A 37 1.05 -6.85 20.45
CA LEU A 37 1.31 -5.90 19.38
C LEU A 37 0.61 -6.40 18.13
N ILE A 38 -0.07 -5.51 17.41
CA ILE A 38 -0.63 -5.80 16.08
C ILE A 38 0.30 -5.22 15.01
N VAL A 39 0.56 -5.98 13.97
CA VAL A 39 1.19 -5.51 12.73
C VAL A 39 0.18 -5.68 11.60
N ASP A 40 -0.19 -4.55 11.02
CA ASP A 40 -1.19 -4.36 9.97
C ASP A 40 -2.63 -4.69 10.41
N VAL A 41 -3.59 -4.03 9.77
CA VAL A 41 -5.04 -4.25 9.90
C VAL A 41 -5.66 -4.01 8.53
N GLY A 42 -5.59 -5.02 7.69
CA GLY A 42 -6.01 -4.96 6.30
C GLY A 42 -7.45 -5.37 6.04
N ILE A 43 -7.82 -5.28 4.78
CA ILE A 43 -9.07 -5.83 4.23
C ILE A 43 -8.76 -6.76 3.07
N THR A 44 -9.73 -7.58 2.71
CA THR A 44 -9.85 -8.12 1.36
C THR A 44 -11.20 -7.74 0.77
N PHE A 45 -11.35 -7.91 -0.53
CA PHE A 45 -12.58 -7.58 -1.24
C PHE A 45 -13.39 -8.83 -1.50
N GLY A 46 -14.71 -8.67 -1.49
CA GLY A 46 -15.61 -9.75 -1.91
C GLY A 46 -15.40 -10.08 -3.40
N ASP A 47 -15.67 -11.32 -3.73
CA ASP A 47 -15.60 -11.88 -5.07
C ASP A 47 -16.89 -12.65 -5.44
N ASP A 48 -16.87 -13.42 -6.51
CA ASP A 48 -18.01 -14.20 -6.99
C ASP A 48 -18.48 -15.26 -5.96
N THR A 49 -17.62 -15.65 -5.02
CA THR A 49 -17.97 -16.61 -3.94
C THR A 49 -18.68 -15.94 -2.76
N THR A 50 -18.62 -14.61 -2.69
CA THR A 50 -19.20 -13.78 -1.62
C THR A 50 -20.15 -12.71 -2.20
N PRO A 51 -21.23 -13.09 -2.88
CA PRO A 51 -22.10 -12.14 -3.58
C PRO A 51 -22.73 -11.12 -2.63
N GLY A 52 -22.60 -9.84 -2.99
CA GLY A 52 -23.13 -8.72 -2.19
C GLY A 52 -22.20 -8.25 -1.06
N VAL A 53 -21.03 -8.85 -0.90
CA VAL A 53 -20.00 -8.42 0.05
C VAL A 53 -18.99 -7.52 -0.67
N ASP A 54 -18.86 -6.27 -0.23
CA ASP A 54 -17.86 -5.35 -0.79
C ASP A 54 -16.49 -5.49 -0.11
N VAL A 55 -16.47 -5.71 1.22
CA VAL A 55 -15.24 -5.72 2.05
C VAL A 55 -15.32 -6.83 3.09
N ILE A 56 -14.24 -7.53 3.28
CA ILE A 56 -14.05 -8.56 4.31
C ILE A 56 -12.94 -8.11 5.26
N LEU A 57 -13.16 -8.28 6.55
CA LEU A 57 -12.28 -7.91 7.64
C LEU A 57 -11.82 -9.15 8.40
N PRO A 58 -10.62 -9.15 8.99
CA PRO A 58 -10.21 -10.20 9.90
C PRO A 58 -11.10 -10.23 11.15
N ASP A 59 -11.35 -11.41 11.68
CA ASP A 59 -12.02 -11.55 12.98
C ASP A 59 -11.05 -11.15 14.09
N HIS A 60 -11.37 -10.05 14.77
CA HIS A 60 -10.54 -9.45 15.81
C HIS A 60 -11.04 -9.72 17.23
N GLU A 61 -12.03 -10.58 17.44
CA GLU A 61 -12.65 -10.80 18.75
C GLU A 61 -11.63 -11.25 19.80
N PHE A 62 -10.67 -12.10 19.40
CA PHE A 62 -9.57 -12.53 20.30
C PHE A 62 -8.84 -11.36 20.95
N ILE A 63 -8.45 -10.35 20.18
CA ILE A 63 -7.67 -9.21 20.71
C ILE A 63 -8.58 -8.14 21.31
N LYS A 64 -9.81 -8.02 20.88
CA LYS A 64 -10.81 -7.13 21.46
C LYS A 64 -11.11 -7.51 22.90
N GLU A 65 -11.24 -8.81 23.22
CA GLU A 65 -11.38 -9.30 24.60
C GLU A 65 -10.15 -8.98 25.47
N ARG A 66 -8.96 -8.79 24.86
CA ARG A 66 -7.67 -8.53 25.53
C ARG A 66 -7.12 -7.13 25.28
N LYS A 67 -7.98 -6.19 24.88
CA LYS A 67 -7.58 -4.82 24.49
C LYS A 67 -6.78 -4.07 25.56
N GLU A 68 -7.00 -4.34 26.83
CA GLU A 68 -6.25 -3.74 27.94
C GLU A 68 -4.77 -4.17 27.95
N ASN A 69 -4.46 -5.28 27.29
CA ASN A 69 -3.11 -5.79 27.10
C ASN A 69 -2.52 -5.43 25.71
N LEU A 70 -3.30 -4.81 24.83
CA LEU A 70 -2.84 -4.36 23.54
C LEU A 70 -2.00 -3.08 23.68
N GLN A 71 -0.75 -3.15 23.25
CA GLN A 71 0.21 -2.05 23.39
C GLN A 71 0.18 -1.07 22.22
N GLY A 72 -0.22 -1.53 21.04
CA GLY A 72 -0.32 -0.69 19.86
C GLY A 72 -0.50 -1.47 18.56
N ILE A 73 -0.72 -0.72 17.50
CA ILE A 73 -0.81 -1.20 16.12
C ILE A 73 0.29 -0.53 15.31
N ILE A 74 1.06 -1.30 14.56
CA ILE A 74 2.02 -0.78 13.57
C ILE A 74 1.46 -1.07 12.20
N ILE A 75 1.47 -0.07 11.32
CA ILE A 75 1.13 -0.25 9.90
C ILE A 75 2.40 -0.17 9.07
N THR A 76 2.72 -1.26 8.37
CA THR A 76 3.95 -1.39 7.58
C THR A 76 3.95 -0.50 6.36
N HIS A 77 2.80 -0.37 5.69
CA HIS A 77 2.61 0.49 4.52
C HIS A 77 1.12 0.72 4.21
N ALA A 78 0.83 1.56 3.22
CA ALA A 78 -0.51 2.09 2.98
C ALA A 78 -1.37 1.32 1.96
N HIS A 79 -1.08 0.06 1.64
CA HIS A 79 -1.98 -0.76 0.83
C HIS A 79 -3.22 -1.18 1.61
N GLU A 80 -4.34 -1.40 0.90
CA GLU A 80 -5.64 -1.70 1.53
C GLU A 80 -5.63 -3.00 2.33
N ASP A 81 -4.90 -3.99 1.89
CA ASP A 81 -4.73 -5.28 2.57
C ASP A 81 -3.83 -5.21 3.81
N HIS A 82 -3.29 -4.01 4.13
CA HIS A 82 -2.52 -3.72 5.35
C HIS A 82 -3.15 -2.62 6.21
N VAL A 83 -3.81 -1.61 5.63
CA VAL A 83 -4.36 -0.47 6.38
C VAL A 83 -5.89 -0.36 6.28
N GLY A 84 -6.50 -1.07 5.33
CA GLY A 84 -7.89 -0.87 4.96
C GLY A 84 -8.89 -1.14 6.08
N GLY A 85 -8.61 -2.10 6.94
CA GLY A 85 -9.45 -2.50 8.07
C GLY A 85 -9.33 -1.60 9.29
N LEU A 86 -8.27 -0.78 9.37
CA LEU A 86 -7.91 -0.05 10.57
C LEU A 86 -9.03 0.86 11.08
N ALA A 87 -9.63 1.67 10.22
CA ALA A 87 -10.71 2.58 10.61
C ALA A 87 -12.02 1.87 10.96
N TYR A 88 -12.17 0.60 10.61
CA TYR A 88 -13.32 -0.23 11.01
C TYR A 88 -13.13 -0.86 12.39
N LEU A 89 -11.95 -1.43 12.66
CA LEU A 89 -11.69 -2.23 13.86
C LEU A 89 -11.13 -1.42 15.04
N TRP A 90 -10.44 -0.31 14.76
CA TRP A 90 -9.83 0.52 15.79
C TRP A 90 -10.82 1.08 16.84
N PRO A 91 -12.10 1.41 16.53
CA PRO A 91 -13.06 1.85 17.54
C PRO A 91 -13.25 0.87 18.71
N ASP A 92 -13.06 -0.44 18.48
CA ASP A 92 -13.10 -1.47 19.50
C ASP A 92 -11.78 -1.55 20.29
N LEU A 93 -10.66 -1.27 19.63
CA LEU A 93 -9.29 -1.47 20.17
C LEU A 93 -8.74 -0.24 20.90
N LYS A 94 -8.92 0.96 20.34
CA LYS A 94 -8.56 2.30 20.89
C LYS A 94 -7.11 2.43 21.41
N CYS A 95 -6.18 1.68 20.83
CA CYS A 95 -4.77 1.71 21.18
C CYS A 95 -3.98 2.72 20.34
N PRO A 96 -2.70 3.04 20.68
CA PRO A 96 -1.82 3.83 19.83
C PRO A 96 -1.57 3.17 18.47
N ILE A 97 -1.45 3.99 17.43
CA ILE A 97 -1.12 3.59 16.06
C ILE A 97 0.24 4.19 15.72
N TYR A 98 1.09 3.43 15.05
CA TYR A 98 2.42 3.84 14.60
C TYR A 98 2.55 3.61 13.10
N ALA A 99 2.94 4.64 12.35
CA ALA A 99 3.08 4.58 10.91
C ALA A 99 4.05 5.66 10.41
N THR A 100 4.66 5.46 9.25
CA THR A 100 5.45 6.49 8.59
C THR A 100 4.57 7.60 8.00
N ALA A 101 5.15 8.72 7.62
CA ALA A 101 4.42 9.95 7.28
C ALA A 101 3.40 9.76 6.14
N PHE A 102 3.78 9.08 5.06
CA PHE A 102 2.87 8.80 3.95
C PHE A 102 1.71 7.90 4.39
N THR A 103 2.01 6.82 5.10
CA THR A 103 1.01 5.89 5.62
C THR A 103 0.08 6.58 6.62
N ALA A 104 0.61 7.43 7.51
CA ALA A 104 -0.18 8.23 8.44
C ALA A 104 -1.16 9.17 7.73
N SER A 105 -0.76 9.76 6.60
CA SER A 105 -1.65 10.61 5.79
C SER A 105 -2.82 9.81 5.20
N ILE A 106 -2.59 8.58 4.76
CA ILE A 106 -3.67 7.68 4.31
C ILE A 106 -4.57 7.26 5.48
N ILE A 107 -3.99 6.95 6.64
CA ILE A 107 -4.76 6.62 7.85
C ILE A 107 -5.70 7.77 8.22
N ARG A 108 -5.21 9.02 8.27
CA ARG A 108 -6.04 10.20 8.54
C ARG A 108 -7.25 10.29 7.63
N LEU A 109 -7.04 10.15 6.32
CA LEU A 109 -8.14 10.18 5.35
C LEU A 109 -9.20 9.11 5.62
N LYS A 110 -8.78 7.87 5.93
CA LYS A 110 -9.72 6.78 6.23
C LYS A 110 -10.53 7.02 7.49
N PHE A 111 -9.92 7.61 8.51
CA PHE A 111 -10.61 7.94 9.75
C PHE A 111 -11.53 9.16 9.60
N GLU A 112 -11.09 10.18 8.84
CA GLU A 112 -11.89 11.34 8.49
C GLU A 112 -13.18 10.96 7.75
N GLU A 113 -13.10 10.03 6.79
CA GLU A 113 -14.27 9.48 6.07
C GLU A 113 -15.30 8.84 6.99
N ARG A 114 -14.89 8.39 8.17
CA ARG A 114 -15.75 7.80 9.19
C ARG A 114 -16.10 8.76 10.33
N GLY A 115 -15.63 10.00 10.26
CA GLY A 115 -15.86 11.01 11.29
C GLY A 115 -15.14 10.72 12.61
N ILE A 116 -14.04 9.98 12.59
CA ILE A 116 -13.27 9.59 13.78
C ILE A 116 -11.99 10.43 13.85
N ASN A 117 -11.78 11.11 14.99
CA ASN A 117 -10.51 11.78 15.28
C ASN A 117 -9.54 10.82 15.97
N ILE A 118 -8.32 10.71 15.43
CA ILE A 118 -7.26 9.83 15.94
C ILE A 118 -5.94 10.55 16.24
N GLU A 119 -5.88 11.87 16.13
CA GLU A 119 -4.61 12.62 16.23
C GLU A 119 -3.87 12.34 17.53
N ASP A 120 -4.58 12.16 18.65
CA ASP A 120 -3.98 11.82 19.96
C ASP A 120 -3.43 10.39 20.04
N LYS A 121 -3.72 9.54 19.05
CA LYS A 121 -3.33 8.12 19.02
C LYS A 121 -2.42 7.77 17.86
N LEU A 122 -2.34 8.62 16.84
CA LEU A 122 -1.50 8.41 15.67
C LEU A 122 -0.09 8.95 15.92
N ASN A 123 0.87 8.06 15.99
CA ASN A 123 2.28 8.36 16.17
C ASN A 123 3.00 8.22 14.82
N ILE A 124 3.55 9.32 14.32
CA ILE A 124 4.36 9.29 13.11
C ILE A 124 5.77 8.88 13.48
N VAL A 125 6.29 7.89 12.78
CA VAL A 125 7.65 7.38 12.96
C VAL A 125 8.52 7.72 11.73
N ASP A 126 9.78 8.02 11.97
CA ASP A 126 10.72 8.28 10.90
C ASP A 126 11.14 6.97 10.20
N LEU A 127 11.55 7.08 8.93
CA LEU A 127 12.09 5.96 8.18
C LEU A 127 13.34 5.40 8.86
N SER A 128 13.44 4.08 8.92
CA SER A 128 14.57 3.37 9.54
C SER A 128 14.80 3.73 11.02
N SER A 129 13.79 4.19 11.72
CA SER A 129 13.86 4.54 13.15
C SER A 129 13.66 3.34 14.07
N GLU A 130 13.97 3.55 15.34
CA GLU A 130 13.73 2.60 16.42
C GLU A 130 12.75 3.21 17.43
N ILE A 131 11.74 2.44 17.82
CA ILE A 131 10.77 2.85 18.84
C ILE A 131 10.60 1.76 19.89
N GLN A 132 10.16 2.15 21.07
CA GLN A 132 9.88 1.21 22.14
C GLN A 132 8.37 1.16 22.43
N ILE A 133 7.77 -0.01 22.26
CA ILE A 133 6.39 -0.32 22.62
C ILE A 133 6.45 -1.50 23.61
N LYS A 134 6.70 -1.20 24.90
CA LYS A 134 7.00 -2.23 25.89
C LYS A 134 5.99 -3.37 25.89
N PRO A 135 6.44 -4.64 25.86
CA PRO A 135 7.81 -5.13 26.05
C PRO A 135 8.61 -5.31 24.75
N PHE A 136 8.18 -4.71 23.65
CA PHE A 136 8.78 -4.83 22.32
C PHE A 136 9.67 -3.63 22.04
N ASP A 137 10.89 -3.88 21.54
CA ASP A 137 11.73 -2.89 20.88
C ASP A 137 11.61 -3.10 19.37
N ILE A 138 11.15 -2.08 18.67
CA ILE A 138 10.81 -2.17 17.25
C ILE A 138 11.79 -1.33 16.44
N LYS A 139 12.41 -1.94 15.42
CA LYS A 139 13.21 -1.25 14.44
C LYS A 139 12.54 -1.33 13.09
N PHE A 140 12.27 -0.17 12.49
CA PHE A 140 11.77 -0.06 11.13
C PHE A 140 12.94 -0.20 10.16
N GLN A 141 12.75 -0.95 9.09
CA GLN A 141 13.70 -1.05 7.99
C GLN A 141 12.96 -0.80 6.70
N THR A 142 13.22 0.34 6.07
CA THR A 142 12.60 0.69 4.80
C THR A 142 13.04 -0.26 3.70
N LEU A 143 12.07 -0.74 2.94
CA LEU A 143 12.24 -1.61 1.78
C LEU A 143 11.80 -0.90 0.50
N THR A 144 11.75 -1.61 -0.61
CA THR A 144 11.13 -1.16 -1.86
C THR A 144 9.87 -1.95 -2.15
N HIS A 145 8.83 -1.26 -2.61
CA HIS A 145 7.55 -1.81 -3.03
C HIS A 145 6.88 -0.87 -4.05
N SER A 146 5.62 -1.09 -4.42
CA SER A 146 4.88 -0.25 -5.37
C SER A 146 4.32 1.05 -4.77
N ILE A 147 4.35 1.17 -3.44
CA ILE A 147 3.85 2.31 -2.66
C ILE A 147 5.01 2.96 -1.88
N PRO A 148 4.96 4.26 -1.55
CA PRO A 148 6.00 4.91 -0.76
C PRO A 148 6.12 4.35 0.66
N GLU A 149 7.33 4.42 1.20
CA GLU A 149 7.65 4.14 2.61
C GLU A 149 7.22 2.75 3.10
N PRO A 150 7.43 1.66 2.31
CA PRO A 150 7.16 0.32 2.81
C PRO A 150 8.23 -0.09 3.82
N ASN A 151 7.83 -0.72 4.92
CA ASN A 151 8.74 -1.09 5.98
C ASN A 151 8.63 -2.56 6.35
N SER A 152 9.77 -3.19 6.59
CA SER A 152 9.87 -4.37 7.42
C SER A 152 10.16 -3.98 8.87
N LEU A 153 9.94 -4.91 9.78
CA LEU A 153 10.08 -4.69 11.22
C LEU A 153 10.98 -5.75 11.84
N PHE A 154 11.97 -5.32 12.63
CA PHE A 154 12.62 -6.18 13.60
C PHE A 154 11.93 -5.98 14.94
N ILE A 155 11.20 -7.00 15.40
CA ILE A 155 10.42 -7.00 16.63
C ILE A 155 11.24 -7.74 17.69
N LYS A 156 11.98 -7.00 18.50
CA LYS A 156 12.87 -7.54 19.51
C LYS A 156 12.20 -7.64 20.86
N THR A 157 12.42 -8.76 21.53
CA THR A 157 12.02 -9.02 22.92
C THR A 157 13.21 -9.63 23.69
N LYS A 158 13.03 -9.87 24.98
CA LYS A 158 14.05 -10.59 25.79
C LYS A 158 14.25 -12.05 25.35
N LEU A 159 13.36 -12.63 24.56
CA LEU A 159 13.48 -14.00 24.06
C LEU A 159 14.15 -14.07 22.68
N GLY A 160 14.32 -12.96 22.00
CA GLY A 160 14.94 -12.84 20.69
C GLY A 160 14.13 -11.95 19.75
N THR A 161 14.50 -11.93 18.48
CA THR A 161 13.98 -11.05 17.46
C THR A 161 13.15 -11.80 16.43
N ILE A 162 11.98 -11.28 16.07
CA ILE A 162 11.21 -11.71 14.90
C ILE A 162 11.45 -10.68 13.79
N TYR A 163 11.69 -11.16 12.58
CA TYR A 163 11.73 -10.32 11.38
C TYR A 163 10.41 -10.46 10.62
N HIS A 164 9.62 -9.37 10.57
CA HIS A 164 8.38 -9.26 9.81
C HIS A 164 8.65 -8.43 8.56
N THR A 165 8.53 -9.03 7.37
CA THR A 165 8.96 -8.35 6.14
C THR A 165 7.99 -7.27 5.68
N GLY A 166 6.69 -7.35 6.04
CA GLY A 166 5.67 -6.66 5.26
C GLY A 166 5.75 -7.09 3.80
N ASP A 167 5.19 -6.31 2.90
CA ASP A 167 5.31 -6.53 1.45
C ASP A 167 6.60 -5.92 0.92
N TRP A 168 7.26 -6.64 0.03
CA TRP A 168 8.55 -6.23 -0.48
C TRP A 168 8.81 -6.65 -1.93
N LYS A 169 9.66 -5.88 -2.55
CA LYS A 169 10.22 -6.15 -3.87
C LYS A 169 11.65 -5.64 -3.88
N ILE A 170 12.60 -6.40 -4.39
CA ILE A 170 13.95 -5.89 -4.59
C ILE A 170 13.97 -5.08 -5.89
N ASP A 171 14.08 -3.76 -5.77
CA ASP A 171 14.30 -2.83 -6.87
C ASP A 171 15.55 -2.00 -6.59
N ASN A 172 16.60 -2.19 -7.39
CA ASN A 172 17.86 -1.47 -7.22
C ASN A 172 17.81 -0.04 -7.78
N ASN A 173 16.79 0.28 -8.57
CA ASN A 173 16.58 1.60 -9.17
C ASN A 173 15.10 2.02 -9.02
N PRO A 174 14.61 2.17 -7.78
CA PRO A 174 13.22 2.56 -7.54
C PRO A 174 12.99 3.99 -8.07
N ILE A 175 11.79 4.25 -8.59
CA ILE A 175 11.38 5.59 -9.03
C ILE A 175 10.90 6.43 -7.85
N VAL A 176 10.35 5.77 -6.83
CA VAL A 176 9.86 6.42 -5.61
C VAL A 176 10.54 5.77 -4.41
N GLY A 177 11.02 6.60 -3.49
CA GLY A 177 11.78 6.17 -2.32
C GLY A 177 13.24 5.84 -2.63
N GLU A 178 13.90 5.20 -1.68
CA GLU A 178 15.30 4.81 -1.76
C GLU A 178 15.44 3.31 -2.02
N SER A 179 16.57 2.89 -2.57
CA SER A 179 16.91 1.47 -2.71
C SER A 179 17.14 0.84 -1.33
N ILE A 180 16.95 -0.48 -1.25
CA ILE A 180 17.18 -1.23 0.00
C ILE A 180 18.66 -1.17 0.38
N ASP A 181 18.93 -0.76 1.62
CA ASP A 181 20.27 -0.88 2.21
C ASP A 181 20.47 -2.30 2.77
N PHE A 182 21.06 -3.16 1.95
CA PHE A 182 21.33 -4.55 2.34
C PHE A 182 22.37 -4.68 3.46
N ASN A 183 23.26 -3.69 3.65
CA ASN A 183 24.22 -3.73 4.76
C ASN A 183 23.49 -3.55 6.09
N LYS A 184 22.61 -2.54 6.18
CA LYS A 184 21.76 -2.35 7.36
C LYS A 184 20.87 -3.55 7.62
N LEU A 185 20.30 -4.14 6.57
CA LEU A 185 19.47 -5.33 6.71
C LEU A 185 20.28 -6.50 7.30
N LYS A 186 21.51 -6.70 6.82
CA LYS A 186 22.41 -7.75 7.29
C LYS A 186 22.89 -7.52 8.73
N GLU A 187 23.24 -6.28 9.10
CA GLU A 187 23.63 -5.92 10.47
C GLU A 187 22.55 -6.24 11.50
N ASN A 188 21.28 -6.11 11.11
CA ASN A 188 20.14 -6.42 11.98
C ASN A 188 19.72 -7.90 11.97
N SER A 189 20.34 -8.73 11.13
CA SER A 189 19.94 -10.14 10.96
C SER A 189 20.51 -11.09 12.03
N GLU A 190 21.37 -10.60 12.91
CA GLU A 190 21.90 -11.41 14.00
C GLU A 190 20.79 -11.73 15.02
N GLU A 191 20.71 -12.99 15.48
CA GLU A 191 19.75 -13.48 16.47
C GLU A 191 18.26 -13.44 16.04
N ILE A 192 17.95 -13.61 14.75
CA ILE A 192 16.56 -13.78 14.31
C ILE A 192 16.06 -15.17 14.68
N LEU A 193 15.01 -15.22 15.50
CA LEU A 193 14.34 -16.47 15.89
C LEU A 193 13.39 -16.99 14.82
N ALA A 194 12.68 -16.08 14.16
CA ALA A 194 11.68 -16.41 13.15
C ALA A 194 11.52 -15.26 12.16
N MET A 195 11.10 -15.61 10.95
CA MET A 195 10.75 -14.67 9.91
C MET A 195 9.28 -14.88 9.50
N VAL A 196 8.51 -13.79 9.52
CA VAL A 196 7.17 -13.71 8.94
C VAL A 196 7.32 -12.97 7.62
N CYS A 197 7.10 -13.68 6.50
CA CYS A 197 7.54 -13.23 5.18
C CYS A 197 6.40 -13.21 4.18
N ASP A 198 6.30 -12.12 3.41
CA ASP A 198 5.54 -12.09 2.16
C ASP A 198 6.04 -13.22 1.23
N SER A 199 5.14 -14.08 0.84
CA SER A 199 5.40 -15.22 -0.04
C SER A 199 4.50 -15.22 -1.29
N THR A 200 3.85 -14.12 -1.61
CA THR A 200 2.89 -13.98 -2.72
C THR A 200 3.42 -14.51 -4.05
N ASN A 201 4.67 -14.25 -4.36
CA ASN A 201 5.30 -14.69 -5.61
C ASN A 201 6.34 -15.82 -5.43
N VAL A 202 6.34 -16.54 -4.31
CA VAL A 202 7.36 -17.57 -4.01
C VAL A 202 7.43 -18.69 -5.04
N LEU A 203 6.31 -19.03 -5.67
CA LEU A 203 6.23 -20.06 -6.72
C LEU A 203 6.47 -19.51 -8.14
N THR A 204 6.63 -18.19 -8.29
CA THR A 204 6.86 -17.55 -9.60
C THR A 204 8.36 -17.51 -9.89
N SER A 205 8.80 -18.21 -10.92
CA SER A 205 10.21 -18.19 -11.33
C SER A 205 10.62 -16.84 -11.92
N GLY A 206 11.91 -16.47 -11.75
CA GLY A 206 12.49 -15.27 -12.31
C GLY A 206 12.68 -14.15 -11.29
N ARG A 207 12.78 -12.92 -11.78
CA ARG A 207 12.96 -11.71 -10.97
C ARG A 207 11.94 -10.65 -11.36
N SER A 208 11.42 -9.90 -10.41
CA SER A 208 10.65 -8.69 -10.68
C SER A 208 11.52 -7.66 -11.40
N GLY A 209 11.05 -7.10 -12.50
CA GLY A 209 11.74 -5.99 -13.17
C GLY A 209 11.72 -4.70 -12.34
N SER A 210 12.62 -3.77 -12.64
CA SER A 210 12.58 -2.42 -12.04
C SER A 210 11.49 -1.56 -12.67
N GLU A 211 10.89 -0.67 -11.88
CA GLU A 211 9.94 0.32 -12.39
C GLU A 211 10.61 1.29 -13.39
N SER A 212 11.90 1.57 -13.25
CA SER A 212 12.67 2.37 -14.23
C SER A 212 12.68 1.76 -15.63
N THR A 213 12.74 0.43 -15.73
CA THR A 213 12.64 -0.28 -17.02
C THR A 213 11.24 -0.15 -17.62
N VAL A 214 10.20 -0.24 -16.79
CA VAL A 214 8.81 -0.04 -17.23
C VAL A 214 8.62 1.37 -17.77
N ARG A 215 9.19 2.38 -17.11
CA ARG A 215 9.15 3.78 -17.54
C ARG A 215 9.68 3.95 -18.97
N GLY A 216 10.87 3.44 -19.25
CA GLY A 216 11.47 3.55 -20.58
C GLY A 216 10.65 2.85 -21.67
N ASN A 217 10.16 1.65 -21.38
CA ASN A 217 9.35 0.88 -22.32
C ASN A 217 8.00 1.56 -22.59
N LEU A 218 7.30 2.03 -21.55
CA LEU A 218 6.00 2.67 -21.67
C LEU A 218 6.09 3.97 -22.48
N ALA A 219 7.08 4.82 -22.23
CA ALA A 219 7.31 6.03 -23.00
C ALA A 219 7.58 5.72 -24.49
N GLY A 220 8.37 4.67 -24.76
CA GLY A 220 8.65 4.21 -26.12
C GLY A 220 7.40 3.72 -26.87
N VAL A 221 6.46 3.08 -26.18
CA VAL A 221 5.17 2.66 -26.77
C VAL A 221 4.30 3.88 -27.03
N ILE A 222 4.10 4.75 -26.04
CA ILE A 222 3.20 5.91 -26.11
C ILE A 222 3.62 6.89 -27.24
N LYS A 223 4.92 7.10 -27.44
CA LYS A 223 5.45 7.97 -28.51
C LYS A 223 5.01 7.55 -29.92
N LYS A 224 4.73 6.27 -30.15
CA LYS A 224 4.33 5.72 -31.46
C LYS A 224 2.82 5.86 -31.73
N LEU A 225 2.03 6.13 -30.71
CA LEU A 225 0.56 6.19 -30.81
C LEU A 225 0.10 7.57 -31.34
N LYS A 226 -0.87 7.56 -32.26
CA LYS A 226 -1.31 8.77 -32.95
C LYS A 226 -2.61 9.37 -32.41
N ASN A 227 -3.37 8.61 -31.61
CA ASN A 227 -4.64 9.03 -31.01
C ASN A 227 -4.54 9.12 -29.49
N ARG A 228 -5.67 9.22 -28.80
CA ARG A 228 -5.72 9.24 -27.34
C ARG A 228 -5.15 7.94 -26.78
N VAL A 229 -4.49 8.06 -25.65
CA VAL A 229 -3.95 6.93 -24.91
C VAL A 229 -4.58 6.89 -23.54
N PHE A 230 -5.16 5.76 -23.20
CA PHE A 230 -5.65 5.46 -21.85
C PHE A 230 -4.68 4.46 -21.23
N VAL A 231 -4.17 4.77 -20.04
CA VAL A 231 -3.30 3.87 -19.30
C VAL A 231 -3.99 3.54 -17.98
N THR A 232 -4.28 2.26 -17.75
CA THR A 232 -4.87 1.82 -16.50
C THR A 232 -3.81 1.40 -15.51
N SER A 233 -4.01 1.69 -14.23
CA SER A 233 -3.14 1.27 -13.14
C SER A 233 -3.91 1.21 -11.82
N PHE A 234 -3.36 0.52 -10.82
CA PHE A 234 -3.79 0.67 -9.44
C PHE A 234 -3.48 2.07 -8.93
N ALA A 235 -4.43 2.69 -8.25
CA ALA A 235 -4.23 4.01 -7.65
C ALA A 235 -3.12 4.01 -6.59
N SER A 236 -2.96 2.92 -5.87
CA SER A 236 -1.95 2.74 -4.81
C SER A 236 -0.52 2.54 -5.35
N ASN A 237 -0.36 2.20 -6.64
CA ASN A 237 0.97 2.07 -7.23
C ASN A 237 1.55 3.45 -7.61
N VAL A 238 2.02 4.18 -6.60
CA VAL A 238 2.53 5.56 -6.76
C VAL A 238 3.72 5.62 -7.71
N ALA A 239 4.59 4.62 -7.71
CA ALA A 239 5.71 4.54 -8.64
C ALA A 239 5.23 4.45 -10.11
N ARG A 240 4.12 3.72 -10.36
CA ARG A 240 3.51 3.63 -11.68
C ARG A 240 2.81 4.94 -12.08
N LEU A 241 2.22 5.68 -11.12
CA LEU A 241 1.64 7.00 -11.39
C LEU A 241 2.72 7.97 -11.89
N GLU A 242 3.88 7.98 -11.22
CA GLU A 242 5.06 8.76 -11.65
C GLU A 242 5.55 8.35 -13.03
N THR A 243 5.67 7.04 -13.25
CA THR A 243 6.06 6.47 -14.55
C THR A 243 5.16 6.94 -15.68
N ILE A 244 3.84 6.88 -15.50
CA ILE A 244 2.86 7.26 -16.52
C ILE A 244 2.88 8.77 -16.75
N ALA A 245 2.99 9.58 -15.70
CA ALA A 245 3.09 11.03 -15.81
C ALA A 245 4.34 11.47 -16.58
N ALA A 246 5.48 10.85 -16.27
CA ALA A 246 6.73 11.09 -17.00
C ALA A 246 6.62 10.67 -18.47
N ALA A 247 6.01 9.52 -18.77
CA ALA A 247 5.79 9.07 -20.14
C ALA A 247 4.86 9.99 -20.92
N ALA A 248 3.84 10.57 -20.28
CA ALA A 248 2.99 11.60 -20.88
C ALA A 248 3.81 12.83 -21.27
N LYS A 249 4.61 13.37 -20.33
CA LYS A 249 5.49 14.52 -20.57
C LYS A 249 6.49 14.26 -21.68
N GLU A 250 7.19 13.13 -21.66
CA GLU A 250 8.18 12.73 -22.66
C GLU A 250 7.59 12.53 -24.07
N SER A 251 6.31 12.22 -24.16
CA SER A 251 5.57 12.06 -25.42
C SER A 251 4.85 13.33 -25.86
N GLY A 252 5.02 14.46 -25.15
CA GLY A 252 4.34 15.73 -25.44
C GLY A 252 2.84 15.72 -25.21
N ARG A 253 2.35 14.81 -24.34
CA ARG A 253 0.93 14.67 -24.02
C ARG A 253 0.58 15.30 -22.68
N SER A 254 -0.56 15.94 -22.62
CA SER A 254 -1.14 16.43 -21.36
C SER A 254 -1.75 15.28 -20.59
N LEU A 255 -1.46 15.20 -19.29
CA LEU A 255 -1.99 14.18 -18.40
C LEU A 255 -3.38 14.56 -17.91
N VAL A 256 -4.31 13.62 -17.97
CA VAL A 256 -5.65 13.68 -17.39
C VAL A 256 -5.79 12.48 -16.43
N VAL A 257 -6.28 12.71 -15.24
CA VAL A 257 -6.43 11.66 -14.22
C VAL A 257 -7.91 11.38 -14.02
N LEU A 258 -8.29 10.10 -14.10
CA LEU A 258 -9.68 9.65 -13.98
C LEU A 258 -9.82 8.64 -12.84
N GLY A 259 -10.70 8.94 -11.91
CA GLY A 259 -10.98 8.13 -10.73
C GLY A 259 -10.63 8.84 -9.42
N ARG A 260 -11.56 8.81 -8.48
CA ARG A 260 -11.43 9.50 -7.18
C ARG A 260 -10.25 9.01 -6.35
N SER A 261 -10.02 7.71 -6.33
CA SER A 261 -8.88 7.10 -5.62
C SER A 261 -7.53 7.53 -6.20
N MET A 262 -7.44 7.69 -7.53
CA MET A 262 -6.26 8.20 -8.23
C MET A 262 -5.92 9.64 -7.79
N HIS A 263 -6.91 10.53 -7.85
CA HIS A 263 -6.74 11.94 -7.41
C HIS A 263 -6.33 12.01 -5.93
N ARG A 264 -6.97 11.21 -5.07
CA ARG A 264 -6.67 11.15 -3.65
C ARG A 264 -5.22 10.72 -3.42
N MET A 265 -4.79 9.63 -4.05
CA MET A 265 -3.42 9.12 -3.91
C MET A 265 -2.38 10.13 -4.38
N ILE A 266 -2.60 10.79 -5.52
CA ILE A 266 -1.72 11.84 -6.03
C ILE A 266 -1.67 13.03 -5.04
N SER A 267 -2.80 13.42 -4.48
CA SER A 267 -2.85 14.52 -3.49
C SER A 267 -2.02 14.19 -2.25
N VAL A 268 -2.20 13.00 -1.68
CA VAL A 268 -1.42 12.54 -0.52
C VAL A 268 0.07 12.45 -0.83
N ALA A 269 0.41 11.88 -1.98
CA ALA A 269 1.81 11.76 -2.39
C ALA A 269 2.48 13.14 -2.52
N ARG A 270 1.79 14.12 -3.11
CA ARG A 270 2.29 15.50 -3.21
C ARG A 270 2.44 16.18 -1.85
N GLN A 271 1.50 16.01 -0.93
CA GLN A 271 1.57 16.55 0.43
C GLN A 271 2.78 16.02 1.20
N ASN A 272 3.17 14.77 0.95
CA ASN A 272 4.34 14.14 1.54
C ASN A 272 5.63 14.37 0.73
N GLY A 273 5.63 15.30 -0.22
CA GLY A 273 6.82 15.63 -1.00
C GLY A 273 7.20 14.62 -2.06
N ILE A 274 6.31 13.66 -2.35
CA ILE A 274 6.41 12.67 -3.41
C ILE A 274 5.63 13.18 -4.62
N LEU A 275 5.96 12.74 -5.83
CA LEU A 275 5.32 13.20 -7.08
C LEU A 275 5.39 14.74 -7.28
N LYS A 276 6.50 15.36 -6.91
CA LYS A 276 6.69 16.83 -7.05
C LYS A 276 6.71 17.28 -8.52
N ASP A 277 7.21 16.41 -9.40
CA ASP A 277 7.46 16.71 -10.80
C ASP A 277 6.27 16.36 -11.73
N ILE A 278 5.16 15.90 -11.17
CA ILE A 278 3.93 15.79 -11.95
C ILE A 278 3.45 17.19 -12.27
N ASP A 279 3.58 17.57 -13.54
CA ASP A 279 3.09 18.85 -14.07
C ASP A 279 1.55 18.97 -13.95
N VAL A 280 1.00 19.97 -14.58
CA VAL A 280 -0.43 20.26 -14.52
C VAL A 280 -1.25 19.05 -15.00
N ILE A 281 -2.13 18.56 -14.12
CA ILE A 281 -3.17 17.60 -14.47
C ILE A 281 -4.32 18.42 -15.08
N LEU A 282 -4.67 18.13 -16.34
CA LEU A 282 -5.80 18.81 -16.98
C LEU A 282 -7.14 18.29 -16.44
N SER A 283 -8.12 19.19 -16.42
CA SER A 283 -9.50 18.79 -16.22
C SER A 283 -10.03 18.02 -17.44
N GLU A 284 -11.03 17.18 -17.24
CA GLU A 284 -11.71 16.46 -18.31
C GLU A 284 -12.26 17.41 -19.40
N LYS A 285 -12.82 18.55 -18.97
CA LYS A 285 -13.36 19.59 -19.86
C LYS A 285 -12.29 20.25 -20.72
N ASP A 286 -11.10 20.48 -20.17
CA ASP A 286 -9.99 21.09 -20.93
C ASP A 286 -9.32 20.06 -21.82
N ALA A 287 -9.28 18.82 -21.43
CA ALA A 287 -8.82 17.72 -22.27
C ALA A 287 -9.67 17.54 -23.52
N ALA A 288 -10.99 17.72 -23.43
CA ALA A 288 -11.91 17.64 -24.57
C ALA A 288 -11.64 18.71 -25.65
N LYS A 289 -10.95 19.80 -25.32
CA LYS A 289 -10.55 20.86 -26.27
C LYS A 289 -9.24 20.57 -26.99
N LYS A 290 -8.50 19.56 -26.52
CA LYS A 290 -7.20 19.17 -27.08
C LYS A 290 -7.37 18.22 -28.27
N LYS A 291 -6.36 18.15 -29.13
CA LYS A 291 -6.31 17.13 -30.16
C LYS A 291 -6.09 15.76 -29.54
N LYS A 292 -6.63 14.71 -30.12
CA LYS A 292 -6.57 13.34 -29.60
C LYS A 292 -5.15 12.88 -29.22
N HIS A 293 -4.17 13.18 -30.07
CA HIS A 293 -2.77 12.81 -29.84
C HIS A 293 -2.05 13.64 -28.77
N GLU A 294 -2.67 14.71 -28.26
CA GLU A 294 -2.10 15.58 -27.21
C GLU A 294 -2.51 15.18 -25.81
N VAL A 295 -3.31 14.10 -25.64
CA VAL A 295 -3.87 13.71 -24.34
C VAL A 295 -3.49 12.28 -23.98
N LEU A 296 -3.16 12.08 -22.70
CA LEU A 296 -3.04 10.78 -22.07
C LEU A 296 -3.93 10.74 -20.83
N TYR A 297 -4.79 9.73 -20.75
CA TYR A 297 -5.66 9.49 -19.62
C TYR A 297 -5.06 8.40 -18.73
N LEU A 298 -4.84 8.73 -17.46
CA LEU A 298 -4.48 7.79 -16.41
C LEU A 298 -5.75 7.43 -15.65
N CYS A 299 -6.13 6.16 -15.59
CA CYS A 299 -7.40 5.73 -15.03
C CYS A 299 -7.30 4.47 -14.19
N THR A 300 -8.23 4.32 -13.25
CA THR A 300 -8.47 3.07 -12.52
C THR A 300 -9.20 2.05 -13.39
N GLY A 301 -9.24 0.79 -12.97
CA GLY A 301 -9.91 -0.28 -13.72
C GLY A 301 -8.92 -1.21 -14.42
N SER A 302 -7.71 -1.40 -13.83
CA SER A 302 -6.66 -2.23 -14.43
C SER A 302 -6.95 -3.73 -14.37
N GLN A 303 -7.89 -4.16 -13.53
CA GLN A 303 -8.31 -5.55 -13.38
C GLN A 303 -9.81 -5.75 -13.69
N GLY A 304 -10.42 -4.81 -14.41
CA GLY A 304 -11.84 -4.89 -14.74
C GLY A 304 -12.78 -4.58 -13.56
N GLU A 305 -12.27 -3.87 -12.54
CA GLU A 305 -13.09 -3.52 -11.36
C GLU A 305 -14.36 -2.78 -11.79
N PRO A 306 -15.55 -3.23 -11.39
CA PRO A 306 -16.85 -2.69 -11.88
C PRO A 306 -17.01 -1.17 -11.67
N ARG A 307 -16.41 -0.63 -10.59
CA ARG A 307 -16.43 0.80 -10.25
C ARG A 307 -15.22 1.56 -10.80
N GLY A 308 -14.31 0.89 -11.53
CA GLY A 308 -13.14 1.48 -12.15
C GLY A 308 -13.51 2.47 -13.24
N ALA A 309 -12.71 3.54 -13.39
CA ALA A 309 -12.95 4.55 -14.42
C ALA A 309 -12.97 3.94 -15.83
N MET A 310 -12.05 3.01 -16.12
CA MET A 310 -11.98 2.35 -17.43
C MET A 310 -13.24 1.52 -17.74
N MET A 311 -13.77 0.78 -16.75
CA MET A 311 -15.02 0.03 -16.93
C MET A 311 -16.20 0.96 -17.22
N ARG A 312 -16.31 2.08 -16.51
CA ARG A 312 -17.35 3.07 -16.74
C ARG A 312 -17.24 3.74 -18.12
N ILE A 313 -16.00 4.01 -18.58
CA ILE A 313 -15.76 4.55 -19.93
C ILE A 313 -16.18 3.53 -20.99
N SER A 314 -15.81 2.27 -20.83
CA SER A 314 -16.17 1.20 -21.78
C SER A 314 -17.69 0.98 -21.88
N ASN A 315 -18.43 1.22 -20.79
CA ASN A 315 -19.87 1.15 -20.74
C ASN A 315 -20.57 2.47 -21.14
N GLN A 316 -19.84 3.48 -21.60
CA GLN A 316 -20.35 4.81 -21.95
C GLN A 316 -21.08 5.52 -20.75
N ASP A 317 -20.66 5.20 -19.54
CA ASP A 317 -21.18 5.75 -18.29
C ASP A 317 -20.19 6.71 -17.59
N PHE A 318 -19.22 7.24 -18.34
CA PHE A 318 -18.28 8.22 -17.80
C PHE A 318 -18.54 9.60 -18.41
N PRO A 319 -18.71 10.66 -17.60
CA PRO A 319 -19.04 12.00 -18.14
C PRO A 319 -17.95 12.53 -19.08
N HIS A 320 -18.37 12.99 -20.23
CA HIS A 320 -17.51 13.71 -21.21
C HIS A 320 -16.34 12.92 -21.83
N ILE A 321 -16.22 11.63 -21.56
CA ILE A 321 -15.11 10.80 -22.07
C ILE A 321 -15.65 9.49 -22.60
N ASP A 322 -15.46 9.26 -23.91
CA ASP A 322 -15.75 8.02 -24.60
C ASP A 322 -14.48 7.48 -25.26
N ILE A 323 -14.43 6.21 -25.55
CA ILE A 323 -13.39 5.59 -26.36
C ILE A 323 -13.86 5.58 -27.81
N ASP A 324 -13.05 6.15 -28.69
CA ASP A 324 -13.28 6.11 -30.13
C ASP A 324 -12.48 4.97 -30.79
N GLN A 325 -12.86 4.66 -32.02
CA GLN A 325 -12.05 3.83 -32.90
C GLN A 325 -10.65 4.46 -33.03
N ASP A 326 -9.59 3.64 -33.00
CA ASP A 326 -8.18 4.02 -33.03
C ASP A 326 -7.59 4.63 -31.75
N ASP A 327 -8.35 4.82 -30.68
CA ASP A 327 -7.79 5.08 -29.36
C ASP A 327 -7.08 3.83 -28.80
N CYS A 328 -6.07 4.04 -27.98
CA CYS A 328 -5.29 2.93 -27.42
C CYS A 328 -5.49 2.82 -25.90
N VAL A 329 -5.79 1.63 -25.42
CA VAL A 329 -5.84 1.31 -24.00
C VAL A 329 -4.65 0.44 -23.64
N ILE A 330 -3.88 0.85 -22.65
CA ILE A 330 -2.72 0.14 -22.12
C ILE A 330 -3.06 -0.31 -20.70
N PHE A 331 -3.18 -1.61 -20.48
CA PHE A 331 -3.31 -2.17 -19.14
C PHE A 331 -1.92 -2.28 -18.51
N SER A 332 -1.62 -1.40 -17.56
CA SER A 332 -0.31 -1.29 -16.93
C SER A 332 -0.29 -1.98 -15.56
N SER A 333 -0.72 -3.23 -15.54
CA SER A 333 -0.73 -4.13 -14.39
C SER A 333 -0.42 -5.56 -14.85
N LYS A 334 -0.10 -6.44 -13.90
CA LYS A 334 -0.09 -7.89 -14.19
C LYS A 334 -1.56 -8.33 -14.24
N ILE A 335 -1.92 -9.06 -15.27
CA ILE A 335 -3.22 -9.72 -15.44
C ILE A 335 -3.16 -11.10 -14.80
#